data_6d638d7b259bbd5ac00e6bd23f8e874f
#
_entry.id   6d638d7b259bbd5ac00e6bd23f8e874f
#
_cell.length_a   1.000
_cell.length_b   1.000
_cell.length_c   1.000
_cell.angle_alpha   90.00
_cell.angle_beta   90.00
_cell.angle_gamma   90.00
#
_symmetry.space_group_name_H-M   'P 1'
#
loop_
_entity.id
_entity.type
_entity.pdbx_description
1 polymer ?
#
loop_
_entity_poly.entity_id
_entity_poly.type
_entity_poly.pdbx_seq_one_letter_code
_entity_poly.pdbx_strand_id
1 'polypeptide(L)'
;TEADGLELNFGCPHGMSERGMGSAVGQVPEYIEMVTRWVKSNTRMPVIVKLTPNITDIRYPARAAFKGGADAVSLINTVASIVSVNLDTFSPEPSIDGKGTHGGYCGPAVKPIALNLVSQIARDPETQNKDISGIGGVTTWKDAAEFLTLGAGNVQVCTAAMTYGFGIISELTSGLSNWMKKKEINSVSEIVGKAISNVTDWQYLNLNHVTKAQIDQDLCIKCGRCYAVCEDTSHQAISKTIN
;
A
#
# COMPACT_ATOMS: atom_id res chain seq x y z
N THR A 1 27.41 -5.98 15.05
CA THR A 1 26.00 -6.40 15.03
C THR A 1 25.84 -7.51 14.02
N GLU A 2 25.17 -8.58 14.41
CA GLU A 2 24.85 -9.74 13.57
C GLU A 2 23.56 -9.44 12.75
N ALA A 3 23.53 -8.33 12.03
CA ALA A 3 22.39 -7.98 11.18
C ALA A 3 22.54 -8.64 9.81
N ASP A 4 21.45 -9.15 9.25
CA ASP A 4 21.41 -9.77 7.93
C ASP A 4 21.22 -8.76 6.80
N GLY A 5 20.79 -7.55 7.13
CA GLY A 5 20.54 -6.47 6.16
C GLY A 5 20.27 -5.13 6.84
N LEU A 6 20.18 -4.08 6.03
CA LEU A 6 19.88 -2.72 6.47
C LEU A 6 18.65 -2.20 5.74
N GLU A 7 17.72 -1.57 6.48
CA GLU A 7 16.64 -0.78 5.89
C GLU A 7 16.86 0.70 6.20
N LEU A 8 17.11 1.51 5.16
CA LEU A 8 17.31 2.95 5.24
C LEU A 8 15.94 3.64 5.27
N ASN A 9 15.63 4.35 6.33
CA ASN A 9 14.35 5.03 6.48
C ASN A 9 14.38 6.45 5.91
N PHE A 10 13.93 6.62 4.66
CA PHE A 10 13.81 7.91 4.00
C PHE A 10 12.36 8.42 3.94
N GLY A 11 11.49 7.90 4.81
CA GLY A 11 10.07 8.19 4.72
C GLY A 11 9.42 8.80 5.95
N CYS A 12 10.11 8.89 7.09
CA CYS A 12 9.52 9.38 8.33
C CYS A 12 9.06 10.84 8.21
N PRO A 13 7.75 11.15 8.39
CA PRO A 13 7.25 12.52 8.27
C PRO A 13 7.40 13.36 9.54
N HIS A 14 7.73 12.73 10.69
CA HIS A 14 7.85 13.44 11.98
C HIS A 14 9.17 14.19 12.07
N GLY A 15 9.22 15.35 12.70
CA GLY A 15 10.34 16.17 13.19
C GLY A 15 11.74 16.01 12.58
N MET A 16 12.01 14.87 11.94
CA MET A 16 13.26 14.59 11.24
C MET A 16 13.32 15.32 9.89
N SER A 17 12.18 15.58 9.27
CA SER A 17 12.08 16.33 8.01
C SER A 17 12.53 17.78 8.20
N GLU A 18 12.21 18.39 9.34
CA GLU A 18 12.62 19.75 9.70
C GLU A 18 14.14 19.85 9.91
N ARG A 19 14.80 18.72 10.16
CA ARG A 19 16.26 18.60 10.29
C ARG A 19 16.94 18.11 9.00
N GLY A 20 16.22 18.07 7.88
CA GLY A 20 16.74 17.56 6.63
C GLY A 20 16.94 16.04 6.60
N MET A 21 16.11 15.29 7.36
CA MET A 21 16.17 13.82 7.46
C MET A 21 14.80 13.20 7.11
N GLY A 22 14.70 11.88 7.08
CA GLY A 22 13.46 11.17 6.83
C GLY A 22 12.84 11.55 5.49
N SER A 23 11.59 12.03 5.48
CA SER A 23 10.87 12.38 4.26
C SER A 23 11.49 13.56 3.48
N ALA A 24 12.28 14.41 4.11
CA ALA A 24 13.02 15.45 3.41
C ALA A 24 14.08 14.86 2.46
N VAL A 25 14.78 13.80 2.88
CA VAL A 25 15.67 13.02 2.01
C VAL A 25 14.84 12.24 0.98
N GLY A 26 13.76 11.61 1.41
CA GLY A 26 12.91 10.74 0.58
C GLY A 26 12.18 11.44 -0.56
N GLN A 27 12.13 12.77 -0.57
CA GLN A 27 11.54 13.58 -1.63
C GLN A 27 12.57 14.06 -2.67
N VAL A 28 13.86 13.87 -2.41
CA VAL A 28 14.95 14.36 -3.27
C VAL A 28 15.75 13.17 -3.81
N PRO A 29 15.51 12.75 -5.07
CA PRO A 29 16.16 11.58 -5.67
C PRO A 29 17.68 11.59 -5.57
N GLU A 30 18.30 12.75 -5.73
CA GLU A 30 19.77 12.89 -5.67
C GLU A 30 20.31 12.54 -4.28
N TYR A 31 19.60 12.89 -3.22
CA TYR A 31 19.98 12.52 -1.85
C TYR A 31 19.77 11.04 -1.58
N ILE A 32 18.67 10.46 -2.10
CA ILE A 32 18.43 9.02 -2.01
C ILE A 32 19.56 8.25 -2.66
N GLU A 33 19.92 8.59 -3.90
CA GLU A 33 21.01 7.95 -4.64
C GLU A 33 22.34 8.09 -3.87
N MET A 34 22.67 9.30 -3.44
CA MET A 34 23.92 9.60 -2.76
C MET A 34 24.07 8.83 -1.44
N VAL A 35 23.07 8.90 -0.57
CA VAL A 35 23.13 8.24 0.75
C VAL A 35 23.11 6.72 0.58
N THR A 36 22.29 6.20 -0.33
CA THR A 36 22.26 4.76 -0.62
C THR A 36 23.62 4.27 -1.11
N ARG A 37 24.27 5.00 -2.00
CA ARG A 37 25.59 4.68 -2.50
C ARG A 37 26.66 4.70 -1.40
N TRP A 38 26.62 5.68 -0.50
CA TRP A 38 27.51 5.72 0.65
C TRP A 38 27.37 4.51 1.57
N VAL A 39 26.13 4.12 1.85
CA VAL A 39 25.87 2.93 2.67
C VAL A 39 26.37 1.68 1.95
N LYS A 40 26.00 1.48 0.68
CA LYS A 40 26.40 0.30 -0.10
C LYS A 40 27.92 0.18 -0.25
N SER A 41 28.65 1.28 -0.37
CA SER A 41 30.12 1.26 -0.46
C SER A 41 30.80 0.86 0.86
N ASN A 42 30.09 0.92 1.99
CA ASN A 42 30.61 0.60 3.32
C ASN A 42 30.04 -0.70 3.93
N THR A 43 29.21 -1.44 3.19
CA THR A 43 28.67 -2.71 3.66
C THR A 43 28.53 -3.74 2.53
N ARG A 44 28.63 -5.03 2.91
CA ARG A 44 28.30 -6.16 2.02
C ARG A 44 26.87 -6.67 2.26
N MET A 45 26.20 -6.17 3.29
CA MET A 45 24.81 -6.56 3.60
C MET A 45 23.85 -6.07 2.53
N PRO A 46 22.72 -6.75 2.33
CA PRO A 46 21.61 -6.21 1.56
C PRO A 46 21.14 -4.87 2.14
N VAL A 47 20.86 -3.91 1.26
CA VAL A 47 20.36 -2.59 1.61
C VAL A 47 18.98 -2.38 0.99
N ILE A 48 17.99 -2.20 1.84
CA ILE A 48 16.61 -1.86 1.45
C ILE A 48 16.42 -0.35 1.68
N VAL A 49 15.77 0.32 0.76
CA VAL A 49 15.43 1.75 0.90
C VAL A 49 13.94 1.91 1.13
N LYS A 50 13.56 2.41 2.31
CA LYS A 50 12.15 2.65 2.66
C LYS A 50 11.71 4.03 2.21
N LEU A 51 10.76 4.03 1.27
CA LEU A 51 10.30 5.21 0.56
C LEU A 51 9.11 5.89 1.27
N THR A 52 8.98 7.20 1.05
CA THR A 52 7.88 8.02 1.55
C THR A 52 6.69 7.97 0.58
N PRO A 53 5.43 7.89 1.08
CA PRO A 53 4.25 8.09 0.24
C PRO A 53 3.94 9.57 -0.01
N ASN A 54 4.63 10.48 0.69
CA ASN A 54 4.36 11.92 0.63
C ASN A 54 5.09 12.56 -0.55
N ILE A 55 4.85 12.03 -1.73
CA ILE A 55 5.45 12.44 -3.01
C ILE A 55 4.45 12.20 -4.14
N THR A 56 4.55 12.99 -5.19
CA THR A 56 3.63 12.89 -6.33
C THR A 56 3.92 11.67 -7.21
N ASP A 57 5.18 11.35 -7.45
CA ASP A 57 5.60 10.22 -8.29
C ASP A 57 6.68 9.41 -7.57
N ILE A 58 6.30 8.23 -7.13
CA ILE A 58 7.17 7.31 -6.38
C ILE A 58 8.26 6.67 -7.24
N ARG A 59 8.14 6.71 -8.57
CA ARG A 59 9.10 6.09 -9.48
C ARG A 59 10.46 6.78 -9.42
N TYR A 60 10.49 8.10 -9.30
CA TYR A 60 11.76 8.84 -9.21
C TYR A 60 12.61 8.44 -8.00
N PRO A 61 12.10 8.45 -6.76
CA PRO A 61 12.87 7.98 -5.62
C PRO A 61 13.22 6.50 -5.69
N ALA A 62 12.36 5.65 -6.27
CA ALA A 62 12.67 4.23 -6.43
C ALA A 62 13.85 4.01 -7.41
N ARG A 63 13.83 4.67 -8.57
CA ARG A 63 14.94 4.63 -9.55
C ARG A 63 16.24 5.12 -8.93
N ALA A 64 16.18 6.22 -8.16
CA ALA A 64 17.34 6.78 -7.49
C ALA A 64 17.92 5.81 -6.43
N ALA A 65 17.06 5.11 -5.67
CA ALA A 65 17.50 4.11 -4.71
C ALA A 65 18.26 2.98 -5.42
N PHE A 66 17.73 2.42 -6.50
CA PHE A 66 18.40 1.36 -7.26
C PHE A 66 19.67 1.85 -7.95
N LYS A 67 19.70 3.08 -8.45
CA LYS A 67 20.91 3.70 -9.02
C LYS A 67 21.98 3.90 -7.96
N GLY A 68 21.60 4.15 -6.70
CA GLY A 68 22.48 4.19 -5.55
C GLY A 68 23.01 2.82 -5.10
N GLY A 69 22.47 1.73 -5.68
CA GLY A 69 22.88 0.35 -5.39
C GLY A 69 22.00 -0.36 -4.35
N ALA A 70 20.80 0.11 -4.08
CA ALA A 70 19.85 -0.62 -3.24
C ALA A 70 19.54 -2.01 -3.82
N ASP A 71 19.46 -3.01 -2.96
CA ASP A 71 19.07 -4.36 -3.35
C ASP A 71 17.55 -4.46 -3.48
N ALA A 72 16.80 -3.72 -2.66
CA ALA A 72 15.34 -3.64 -2.71
C ALA A 72 14.85 -2.25 -2.29
N VAL A 73 13.57 -1.98 -2.56
CA VAL A 73 12.84 -0.88 -1.94
C VAL A 73 11.71 -1.40 -1.08
N SER A 74 11.38 -0.68 0.00
CA SER A 74 10.17 -0.94 0.80
C SER A 74 9.25 0.27 0.78
N LEU A 75 7.97 0.04 0.69
CA LEU A 75 6.97 1.10 0.72
C LEU A 75 5.61 0.57 1.16
N ILE A 76 4.90 1.39 1.88
CA ILE A 76 5.05 2.82 2.14
C ILE A 76 5.46 3.09 3.60
N ASN A 77 6.10 4.23 3.85
CA ASN A 77 6.12 4.85 5.17
C ASN A 77 4.74 5.46 5.46
N THR A 78 4.56 6.15 6.56
CA THR A 78 3.29 6.75 6.95
C THR A 78 2.95 8.00 6.12
N VAL A 79 1.65 8.27 5.95
CA VAL A 79 1.13 9.45 5.24
C VAL A 79 1.07 10.63 6.23
N ALA A 80 1.62 11.76 5.85
CA ALA A 80 1.54 12.97 6.67
C ALA A 80 0.09 13.45 6.79
N SER A 81 -0.39 13.64 8.02
CA SER A 81 -1.79 13.98 8.29
C SER A 81 -1.99 14.68 9.63
N ILE A 82 -3.11 15.37 9.76
CA ILE A 82 -3.72 15.75 11.03
C ILE A 82 -5.01 14.94 11.15
N VAL A 83 -5.17 14.18 12.24
CA VAL A 83 -6.28 13.22 12.39
C VAL A 83 -7.60 13.93 12.65
N SER A 84 -7.61 14.88 13.59
CA SER A 84 -8.79 15.65 13.96
C SER A 84 -8.43 16.97 14.64
N VAL A 85 -9.44 17.81 14.85
CA VAL A 85 -9.34 19.03 15.65
C VAL A 85 -10.47 19.00 16.68
N ASN A 86 -10.13 19.19 17.94
CA ASN A 86 -11.11 19.40 19.00
C ASN A 86 -11.77 20.77 18.82
N LEU A 87 -13.08 20.79 18.56
CA LEU A 87 -13.80 22.01 18.22
C LEU A 87 -14.10 22.91 19.44
N ASP A 88 -13.99 22.37 20.65
CA ASP A 88 -14.18 23.18 21.86
C ASP A 88 -12.91 23.96 22.25
N THR A 89 -11.74 23.34 21.99
CA THR A 89 -10.44 23.93 22.34
C THR A 89 -9.68 24.47 21.14
N PHE A 90 -10.13 24.18 19.91
CA PHE A 90 -9.46 24.47 18.64
C PHE A 90 -8.03 23.89 18.55
N SER A 91 -7.78 22.79 19.27
CA SER A 91 -6.48 22.12 19.30
C SER A 91 -6.49 20.92 18.34
N PRO A 92 -5.45 20.70 17.54
CA PRO A 92 -5.28 19.46 16.78
C PRO A 92 -5.19 18.25 17.73
N GLU A 93 -5.67 17.10 17.28
CA GLU A 93 -5.58 15.85 18.05
C GLU A 93 -4.69 14.84 17.33
N PRO A 94 -3.78 14.16 18.06
CA PRO A 94 -3.43 14.37 19.48
C PRO A 94 -2.67 15.69 19.70
N SER A 95 -2.79 16.26 20.91
CA SER A 95 -2.11 17.49 21.27
C SER A 95 -1.22 17.32 22.49
N ILE A 96 -0.17 18.13 22.55
CA ILE A 96 0.72 18.29 23.70
C ILE A 96 0.68 19.77 24.07
N ASP A 97 0.25 20.07 25.29
CA ASP A 97 0.11 21.45 25.78
C ASP A 97 -0.71 22.34 24.82
N GLY A 98 -1.83 21.81 24.33
CA GLY A 98 -2.76 22.50 23.44
C GLY A 98 -2.28 22.69 22.00
N LYS A 99 -1.10 22.16 21.65
CA LYS A 99 -0.50 22.23 20.29
C LYS A 99 -0.37 20.85 19.69
N GLY A 100 -0.57 20.76 18.41
CA GLY A 100 -0.32 19.55 17.60
C GLY A 100 0.41 19.89 16.31
N THR A 101 0.92 18.85 15.68
CA THR A 101 1.57 18.91 14.38
C THR A 101 1.06 17.78 13.50
N HIS A 102 1.45 17.76 12.23
CA HIS A 102 1.20 16.59 11.39
C HIS A 102 1.92 15.37 11.97
N GLY A 103 1.25 14.23 11.91
CA GLY A 103 1.77 12.93 12.28
C GLY A 103 1.75 11.97 11.11
N GLY A 104 2.22 10.75 11.35
CA GLY A 104 2.20 9.69 10.35
C GLY A 104 0.92 8.86 10.44
N TYR A 105 0.03 8.99 9.48
CA TYR A 105 -1.18 8.18 9.38
C TYR A 105 -0.85 6.80 8.81
N CYS A 106 -1.38 5.75 9.43
CA CYS A 106 -1.12 4.35 9.09
C CYS A 106 -2.36 3.47 9.33
N GLY A 107 -2.22 2.17 9.20
CA GLY A 107 -3.31 1.22 9.36
C GLY A 107 -4.12 0.98 8.07
N PRO A 108 -5.30 0.33 8.14
CA PRO A 108 -6.04 -0.14 6.95
C PRO A 108 -6.36 0.95 5.93
N ALA A 109 -6.59 2.18 6.39
CA ALA A 109 -6.98 3.29 5.53
C ALA A 109 -5.90 3.68 4.50
N VAL A 110 -4.62 3.40 4.75
CA VAL A 110 -3.53 3.72 3.81
C VAL A 110 -3.26 2.60 2.79
N LYS A 111 -3.88 1.41 2.94
CA LYS A 111 -3.66 0.29 2.04
C LYS A 111 -3.88 0.62 0.57
N PRO A 112 -4.96 1.29 0.14
CA PRO A 112 -5.15 1.65 -1.27
C PRO A 112 -4.03 2.52 -1.84
N ILE A 113 -3.49 3.43 -1.03
CA ILE A 113 -2.34 4.27 -1.40
C ILE A 113 -1.10 3.40 -1.60
N ALA A 114 -0.84 2.49 -0.65
CA ALA A 114 0.31 1.60 -0.70
C ALA A 114 0.27 0.66 -1.91
N LEU A 115 -0.88 0.04 -2.21
CA LEU A 115 -1.09 -0.82 -3.37
C LEU A 115 -0.83 -0.07 -4.68
N ASN A 116 -1.34 1.16 -4.80
CA ASN A 116 -1.09 2.01 -5.97
C ASN A 116 0.41 2.29 -6.16
N LEU A 117 1.11 2.71 -5.11
CA LEU A 117 2.52 3.06 -5.20
C LEU A 117 3.42 1.84 -5.47
N VAL A 118 3.11 0.67 -4.88
CA VAL A 118 3.78 -0.60 -5.21
C VAL A 118 3.59 -0.94 -6.69
N SER A 119 2.37 -0.85 -7.20
CA SER A 119 2.08 -1.15 -8.60
C SER A 119 2.78 -0.21 -9.57
N GLN A 120 2.96 1.06 -9.21
CA GLN A 120 3.69 2.03 -10.04
C GLN A 120 5.16 1.65 -10.21
N ILE A 121 5.83 1.20 -9.12
CA ILE A 121 7.22 0.74 -9.19
C ILE A 121 7.33 -0.57 -9.97
N ALA A 122 6.42 -1.53 -9.72
CA ALA A 122 6.43 -2.81 -10.39
C ALA A 122 6.16 -2.73 -11.89
N ARG A 123 5.41 -1.69 -12.35
CA ARG A 123 5.11 -1.43 -13.77
C ARG A 123 6.15 -0.56 -14.47
N ASP A 124 6.99 0.11 -13.73
CA ASP A 124 7.96 1.03 -14.30
C ASP A 124 9.09 0.27 -15.02
N PRO A 125 9.34 0.53 -16.30
CA PRO A 125 10.37 -0.17 -17.08
C PRO A 125 11.78 -0.12 -16.47
N GLU A 126 12.11 0.94 -15.71
CA GLU A 126 13.42 1.09 -15.07
C GLU A 126 13.55 0.32 -13.75
N THR A 127 12.42 -0.04 -13.12
CA THR A 127 12.39 -0.74 -11.84
C THR A 127 11.65 -2.09 -11.88
N GLN A 128 11.03 -2.43 -13.00
CA GLN A 128 10.47 -3.76 -13.20
C GLN A 128 11.54 -4.84 -12.96
N ASN A 129 11.17 -5.94 -12.35
CA ASN A 129 12.08 -7.01 -11.91
C ASN A 129 13.04 -6.62 -10.77
N LYS A 130 12.80 -5.52 -10.08
CA LYS A 130 13.49 -5.17 -8.84
C LYS A 130 12.66 -5.61 -7.63
N ASP A 131 13.35 -5.95 -6.55
CA ASP A 131 12.71 -6.43 -5.34
C ASP A 131 11.97 -5.31 -4.61
N ILE A 132 10.70 -5.58 -4.28
CA ILE A 132 9.82 -4.67 -3.56
C ILE A 132 9.31 -5.37 -2.30
N SER A 133 9.42 -4.71 -1.16
CA SER A 133 8.77 -5.11 0.09
C SER A 133 7.55 -4.24 0.34
N GLY A 134 6.35 -4.82 0.35
CA GLY A 134 5.10 -4.09 0.51
C GLY A 134 4.75 -3.86 1.98
N ILE A 135 4.46 -2.62 2.38
CA ILE A 135 3.99 -2.27 3.72
C ILE A 135 2.93 -1.18 3.63
N GLY A 136 1.91 -1.26 4.47
CA GLY A 136 0.86 -0.25 4.61
C GLY A 136 -0.53 -0.86 4.68
N GLY A 137 -1.06 -0.97 5.90
CA GLY A 137 -2.43 -1.41 6.14
C GLY A 137 -2.70 -2.89 5.94
N VAL A 138 -1.68 -3.74 5.96
CA VAL A 138 -1.83 -5.20 5.93
C VAL A 138 -2.39 -5.68 7.27
N THR A 139 -3.62 -6.21 7.26
CA THR A 139 -4.34 -6.71 8.44
C THR A 139 -4.88 -8.12 8.25
N THR A 140 -5.05 -8.56 7.01
CA THR A 140 -5.54 -9.88 6.66
C THR A 140 -4.64 -10.55 5.62
N TRP A 141 -4.75 -11.87 5.48
CA TRP A 141 -4.06 -12.60 4.42
C TRP A 141 -4.44 -12.11 3.00
N LYS A 142 -5.65 -11.57 2.83
CA LYS A 142 -6.10 -10.98 1.56
C LYS A 142 -5.27 -9.75 1.21
N ASP A 143 -5.06 -8.87 2.20
CA ASP A 143 -4.23 -7.69 2.01
C ASP A 143 -2.81 -8.08 1.59
N ALA A 144 -2.23 -9.09 2.26
CA ALA A 144 -0.91 -9.62 1.88
C ALA A 144 -0.89 -10.16 0.44
N ALA A 145 -1.91 -10.94 0.04
CA ALA A 145 -2.04 -11.45 -1.32
C ALA A 145 -2.17 -10.33 -2.36
N GLU A 146 -2.89 -9.24 -2.06
CA GLU A 146 -3.03 -8.07 -2.92
C GLU A 146 -1.67 -7.41 -3.18
N PHE A 147 -0.84 -7.19 -2.15
CA PHE A 147 0.52 -6.67 -2.32
C PHE A 147 1.39 -7.58 -3.17
N LEU A 148 1.37 -8.89 -2.91
CA LEU A 148 2.14 -9.86 -3.68
C LEU A 148 1.71 -9.85 -5.16
N THR A 149 0.42 -9.87 -5.44
CA THR A 149 -0.07 -9.87 -6.83
C THR A 149 0.23 -8.57 -7.58
N LEU A 150 0.45 -7.46 -6.87
CA LEU A 150 0.87 -6.18 -7.43
C LEU A 150 2.39 -5.98 -7.47
N GLY A 151 3.17 -7.03 -7.21
CA GLY A 151 4.61 -7.05 -7.46
C GLY A 151 5.50 -6.98 -6.23
N ALA A 152 4.95 -6.93 -5.02
CA ALA A 152 5.76 -7.10 -3.82
C ALA A 152 6.23 -8.56 -3.69
N GLY A 153 7.53 -8.77 -3.43
CA GLY A 153 8.08 -10.11 -3.17
C GLY A 153 7.80 -10.60 -1.74
N ASN A 154 7.58 -9.68 -0.82
CA ASN A 154 7.16 -9.94 0.55
C ASN A 154 6.34 -8.77 1.10
N VAL A 155 5.78 -8.95 2.31
CA VAL A 155 5.03 -7.92 3.02
C VAL A 155 5.57 -7.70 4.42
N GLN A 156 5.48 -6.44 4.88
CA GLN A 156 5.78 -6.06 6.25
C GLN A 156 4.50 -5.67 6.98
N VAL A 157 4.42 -6.00 8.27
CA VAL A 157 3.27 -5.73 9.14
C VAL A 157 3.75 -4.96 10.36
N CYS A 158 3.15 -3.81 10.64
CA CYS A 158 3.45 -3.01 11.82
C CYS A 158 2.19 -2.74 12.64
N THR A 159 1.32 -1.84 12.19
CA THR A 159 0.14 -1.39 12.96
C THR A 159 -0.77 -2.55 13.37
N ALA A 160 -0.99 -3.52 12.50
CA ALA A 160 -1.81 -4.69 12.83
C ALA A 160 -1.20 -5.53 13.95
N ALA A 161 0.13 -5.70 13.99
CA ALA A 161 0.80 -6.39 15.08
C ALA A 161 0.68 -5.60 16.40
N MET A 162 0.70 -4.26 16.35
CA MET A 162 0.46 -3.41 17.53
C MET A 162 -0.98 -3.52 18.04
N THR A 163 -1.95 -3.67 17.13
CA THR A 163 -3.39 -3.71 17.47
C THR A 163 -3.84 -5.10 17.92
N TYR A 164 -3.39 -6.15 17.23
CA TYR A 164 -3.87 -7.53 17.40
C TYR A 164 -2.84 -8.47 18.02
N GLY A 165 -1.63 -7.98 18.28
CA GLY A 165 -0.51 -8.81 18.77
C GLY A 165 0.15 -9.62 17.66
N PHE A 166 1.26 -10.29 18.00
CA PHE A 166 2.07 -11.06 17.04
C PHE A 166 1.37 -12.32 16.51
N GLY A 167 0.30 -12.79 17.15
CA GLY A 167 -0.54 -13.90 16.66
C GLY A 167 -1.10 -13.67 15.25
N ILE A 168 -1.26 -12.40 14.85
CA ILE A 168 -1.73 -12.05 13.51
C ILE A 168 -0.83 -12.63 12.40
N ILE A 169 0.46 -12.81 12.64
CA ILE A 169 1.39 -13.39 11.65
C ILE A 169 0.99 -14.83 11.31
N SER A 170 0.59 -15.61 12.32
CA SER A 170 0.10 -16.96 12.10
C SER A 170 -1.23 -16.99 11.33
N GLU A 171 -2.12 -16.03 11.58
CA GLU A 171 -3.38 -15.89 10.85
C GLU A 171 -3.14 -15.51 9.38
N LEU A 172 -2.25 -14.56 9.13
CA LEU A 172 -1.87 -14.13 7.79
C LEU A 172 -1.26 -15.29 6.98
N THR A 173 -0.30 -15.99 7.56
CA THR A 173 0.42 -17.09 6.89
C THR A 173 -0.49 -18.28 6.65
N SER A 174 -1.30 -18.68 7.62
CA SER A 174 -2.24 -19.79 7.46
C SER A 174 -3.36 -19.47 6.48
N GLY A 175 -3.90 -18.25 6.52
CA GLY A 175 -4.92 -17.78 5.59
C GLY A 175 -4.43 -17.74 4.14
N LEU A 176 -3.23 -17.21 3.92
CA LEU A 176 -2.57 -17.18 2.61
C LEU A 176 -2.31 -18.59 2.10
N SER A 177 -1.72 -19.46 2.93
CA SER A 177 -1.46 -20.86 2.57
C SER A 177 -2.72 -21.63 2.19
N ASN A 178 -3.81 -21.45 2.95
CA ASN A 178 -5.09 -22.08 2.66
C ASN A 178 -5.72 -21.59 1.34
N TRP A 179 -5.59 -20.30 1.04
CA TRP A 179 -6.04 -19.74 -0.23
C TRP A 179 -5.18 -20.25 -1.39
N MET A 180 -3.87 -20.27 -1.26
CA MET A 180 -2.96 -20.81 -2.27
C MET A 180 -3.27 -22.28 -2.58
N LYS A 181 -3.48 -23.10 -1.52
CA LYS A 181 -3.88 -24.51 -1.69
C LYS A 181 -5.18 -24.66 -2.48
N LYS A 182 -6.21 -23.84 -2.20
CA LYS A 182 -7.48 -23.85 -2.94
C LYS A 182 -7.33 -23.44 -4.40
N LYS A 183 -6.30 -22.68 -4.73
CA LYS A 183 -5.97 -22.20 -6.08
C LYS A 183 -4.91 -23.05 -6.77
N GLU A 184 -4.46 -24.14 -6.14
CA GLU A 184 -3.40 -25.02 -6.65
C GLU A 184 -2.07 -24.27 -6.91
N ILE A 185 -1.79 -23.24 -6.09
CA ILE A 185 -0.57 -22.45 -6.13
C ILE A 185 0.44 -23.04 -5.15
N ASN A 186 1.61 -23.40 -5.63
CA ASN A 186 2.63 -24.10 -4.83
C ASN A 186 3.67 -23.16 -4.20
N SER A 187 3.84 -21.95 -4.76
CA SER A 187 4.84 -20.98 -4.30
C SER A 187 4.30 -19.56 -4.37
N VAL A 188 4.71 -18.73 -3.41
CA VAL A 188 4.43 -17.28 -3.43
C VAL A 188 4.98 -16.64 -4.72
N SER A 189 6.12 -17.08 -5.22
CA SER A 189 6.70 -16.58 -6.46
C SER A 189 5.77 -16.72 -7.68
N GLU A 190 4.85 -17.69 -7.65
CA GLU A 190 3.88 -17.86 -8.73
C GLU A 190 2.82 -16.76 -8.78
N ILE A 191 2.59 -16.04 -7.67
CA ILE A 191 1.58 -14.98 -7.60
C ILE A 191 2.16 -13.59 -7.67
N VAL A 192 3.46 -13.43 -7.44
CA VAL A 192 4.12 -12.12 -7.50
C VAL A 192 3.91 -11.49 -8.88
N GLY A 193 3.31 -10.31 -8.89
CA GLY A 193 3.08 -9.52 -10.09
C GLY A 193 1.94 -10.01 -11.00
N LYS A 194 1.20 -11.06 -10.66
CA LYS A 194 0.11 -11.59 -11.53
C LYS A 194 -0.96 -10.58 -11.91
N ALA A 195 -1.22 -9.57 -11.07
CA ALA A 195 -2.21 -8.54 -11.34
C ALA A 195 -1.66 -7.37 -12.16
N ILE A 196 -0.34 -7.27 -12.34
CA ILE A 196 0.31 -6.11 -12.98
C ILE A 196 -0.15 -5.90 -14.42
N SER A 197 -0.33 -6.96 -15.20
CA SER A 197 -0.81 -6.88 -16.57
C SER A 197 -2.24 -6.33 -16.70
N ASN A 198 -3.02 -6.38 -15.62
CA ASN A 198 -4.39 -5.87 -15.57
C ASN A 198 -4.48 -4.43 -15.03
N VAL A 199 -3.36 -3.86 -14.60
CA VAL A 199 -3.28 -2.45 -14.19
C VAL A 199 -2.92 -1.61 -15.41
N THR A 200 -3.79 -0.67 -15.77
CA THR A 200 -3.58 0.20 -16.94
C THR A 200 -3.87 1.67 -16.60
N ASP A 201 -3.56 2.58 -17.49
CA ASP A 201 -3.86 3.99 -17.33
C ASP A 201 -5.23 4.33 -17.94
N TRP A 202 -5.86 5.40 -17.48
CA TRP A 202 -7.22 5.81 -17.85
C TRP A 202 -7.48 5.82 -19.35
N GLN A 203 -6.52 6.28 -20.14
CA GLN A 203 -6.64 6.39 -21.60
C GLN A 203 -6.78 5.05 -22.33
N TYR A 204 -6.41 3.95 -21.67
CA TYR A 204 -6.50 2.60 -22.24
C TYR A 204 -7.70 1.82 -21.72
N LEU A 205 -8.50 2.40 -20.81
CA LEU A 205 -9.72 1.77 -20.34
C LEU A 205 -10.82 1.88 -21.38
N ASN A 206 -11.57 0.80 -21.61
CA ASN A 206 -12.78 0.84 -22.41
C ASN A 206 -13.91 1.49 -21.59
N LEU A 207 -14.02 2.80 -21.65
CA LEU A 207 -15.05 3.58 -20.93
C LEU A 207 -16.46 3.38 -21.49
N ASN A 208 -16.60 2.73 -22.65
CA ASN A 208 -17.89 2.34 -23.24
C ASN A 208 -18.36 0.94 -22.78
N HIS A 209 -17.59 0.27 -21.93
CA HIS A 209 -18.00 -1.02 -21.37
C HIS A 209 -19.19 -0.83 -20.43
N VAL A 210 -20.29 -1.48 -20.76
CA VAL A 210 -21.52 -1.43 -19.95
C VAL A 210 -21.63 -2.70 -19.11
N THR A 211 -21.53 -2.55 -17.80
CA THR A 211 -21.79 -3.64 -16.86
C THR A 211 -23.18 -3.49 -16.28
N LYS A 212 -24.01 -4.54 -16.38
CA LYS A 212 -25.36 -4.57 -15.80
C LYS A 212 -25.42 -5.64 -14.73
N ALA A 213 -26.08 -5.33 -13.62
CA ALA A 213 -26.43 -6.34 -12.63
C ALA A 213 -27.44 -7.33 -13.23
N GLN A 214 -27.16 -8.61 -13.11
CA GLN A 214 -28.09 -9.67 -13.48
C GLN A 214 -28.67 -10.28 -12.21
N ILE A 215 -30.00 -10.20 -12.08
CA ILE A 215 -30.74 -10.80 -10.96
C ILE A 215 -31.13 -12.22 -11.39
N ASP A 216 -30.60 -13.19 -10.65
CA ASP A 216 -31.00 -14.59 -10.83
C ASP A 216 -32.47 -14.75 -10.38
N GLN A 217 -33.36 -15.00 -11.36
CA GLN A 217 -34.78 -15.06 -11.10
C GLN A 217 -35.19 -16.33 -10.33
N ASP A 218 -34.40 -17.40 -10.41
CA ASP A 218 -34.67 -18.65 -9.71
C ASP A 218 -34.31 -18.56 -8.21
N LEU A 219 -33.31 -17.74 -7.91
CA LEU A 219 -32.88 -17.45 -6.53
C LEU A 219 -33.58 -16.22 -5.94
N CYS A 220 -34.27 -15.44 -6.74
CA CYS A 220 -34.91 -14.20 -6.32
C CYS A 220 -36.16 -14.45 -5.48
N ILE A 221 -36.09 -14.09 -4.20
CA ILE A 221 -37.24 -14.19 -3.27
C ILE A 221 -38.22 -13.01 -3.36
N LYS A 222 -38.07 -12.13 -4.34
CA LYS A 222 -38.92 -10.94 -4.59
C LYS A 222 -39.04 -9.97 -3.40
N CYS A 223 -38.01 -9.89 -2.52
CA CYS A 223 -38.05 -9.06 -1.31
C CYS A 223 -37.93 -7.53 -1.61
N GLY A 224 -37.61 -7.13 -2.83
CA GLY A 224 -37.53 -5.73 -3.26
C GLY A 224 -36.35 -4.92 -2.72
N ARG A 225 -35.46 -5.49 -1.91
CA ARG A 225 -34.31 -4.76 -1.29
C ARG A 225 -33.37 -4.13 -2.32
N CYS A 226 -33.06 -4.88 -3.39
CA CYS A 226 -32.18 -4.36 -4.46
C CYS A 226 -32.79 -3.15 -5.17
N TYR A 227 -34.09 -3.16 -5.38
CA TYR A 227 -34.83 -2.04 -5.95
C TYR A 227 -34.80 -0.83 -5.01
N ALA A 228 -35.20 -1.01 -3.74
CA ALA A 228 -35.24 0.08 -2.77
C ALA A 228 -33.87 0.77 -2.61
N VAL A 229 -32.79 -0.01 -2.45
CA VAL A 229 -31.43 0.56 -2.34
C VAL A 229 -31.00 1.29 -3.61
N CYS A 230 -31.37 0.77 -4.80
CA CYS A 230 -31.03 1.39 -6.06
C CYS A 230 -31.84 2.66 -6.31
N GLU A 231 -33.12 2.69 -5.89
CA GLU A 231 -34.03 3.84 -6.04
C GLU A 231 -33.64 4.99 -5.12
N ASP A 232 -33.18 4.67 -3.88
CA ASP A 232 -32.71 5.66 -2.90
C ASP A 232 -31.36 6.31 -3.28
N THR A 233 -30.69 5.77 -4.29
CA THR A 233 -29.41 6.30 -4.78
C THR A 233 -29.58 7.00 -6.14
N SER A 234 -28.53 7.66 -6.60
CA SER A 234 -28.54 8.35 -7.91
C SER A 234 -28.58 7.40 -9.12
N HIS A 235 -28.42 6.09 -8.92
CA HIS A 235 -28.27 5.15 -10.04
C HIS A 235 -29.60 4.76 -10.70
N GLN A 236 -30.65 4.52 -9.93
CA GLN A 236 -32.01 4.17 -10.40
C GLN A 236 -32.04 3.19 -11.59
N ALA A 237 -31.15 2.19 -11.53
CA ALA A 237 -30.86 1.29 -12.64
C ALA A 237 -31.68 -0.02 -12.60
N ILE A 238 -32.49 -0.23 -11.55
CA ILE A 238 -33.33 -1.41 -11.35
C ILE A 238 -34.80 -1.02 -11.50
N SER A 239 -35.48 -1.58 -12.49
CA SER A 239 -36.91 -1.42 -12.63
C SER A 239 -37.71 -2.57 -11.95
N LYS A 240 -38.84 -2.21 -11.39
CA LYS A 240 -39.77 -3.17 -10.81
C LYS A 240 -40.94 -3.41 -11.77
N THR A 241 -41.10 -4.65 -12.25
CA THR A 241 -42.32 -5.04 -12.98
C THR A 241 -43.42 -5.36 -11.98
N ILE A 242 -44.55 -4.69 -12.10
CA ILE A 242 -45.77 -5.02 -11.36
C ILE A 242 -46.45 -6.10 -12.16
N ASN A 243 -46.43 -7.33 -11.69
CA ASN A 243 -47.27 -8.43 -12.17
C ASN A 243 -48.53 -8.52 -11.30
#